data_bcf1e78b3d018b5cff77ac79c928cc28
#
_entry.id   bcf1e78b3d018b5cff77ac79c928cc28
#
_cell.length_a   1.000
_cell.length_b   1.000
_cell.length_c   1.000
_cell.angle_alpha   90.00
_cell.angle_beta   90.00
_cell.angle_gamma   90.00
#
_symmetry.space_group_name_H-M   'P 1'
#
loop_
_entity.id
_entity.type
_entity.pdbx_description
1 polymer ?
#
loop_
_entity_poly.entity_id
_entity_poly.type
_entity_poly.pdbx_seq_one_letter_code
_entity_poly.pdbx_strand_id
1 'polypeptide(L)'
;MKKDIHIPEVKDVYIAVVHEYNETYKVYDWNAYIINDKSVALDLVIIVTKGYSEAKKTATFRKKIDVLPAKSFAKIEMLLENVLSINNRFNVSFFEDNTLFEKSFEFRKNTINEKVFQKIPLLNQMGVLRT
;
A
#
# COMPACT_ATOMS: atom_id res chain seq x y z
N MET A 1 -21.82 -23.02 -21.62
CA MET A 1 -20.70 -23.52 -20.82
C MET A 1 -20.03 -22.38 -20.10
N LYS A 2 -19.83 -22.54 -18.82
CA LYS A 2 -19.21 -21.50 -18.00
C LYS A 2 -17.70 -21.67 -17.99
N LYS A 3 -16.97 -20.65 -18.41
CA LYS A 3 -15.52 -20.64 -18.31
C LYS A 3 -15.11 -20.21 -16.92
N ASP A 4 -14.24 -20.95 -16.32
CA ASP A 4 -13.58 -20.53 -15.10
C ASP A 4 -12.56 -19.45 -15.43
N ILE A 5 -12.79 -18.27 -14.88
CA ILE A 5 -11.82 -17.18 -15.01
C ILE A 5 -10.78 -17.38 -13.93
N HIS A 6 -9.55 -17.64 -14.34
CA HIS A 6 -8.46 -17.78 -13.42
C HIS A 6 -7.87 -16.40 -13.13
N ILE A 7 -8.14 -15.88 -11.94
CA ILE A 7 -7.58 -14.60 -11.50
C ILE A 7 -6.26 -14.88 -10.82
N PRO A 8 -5.13 -14.35 -11.32
CA PRO A 8 -3.84 -14.61 -10.68
C PRO A 8 -3.81 -14.04 -9.27
N GLU A 9 -3.27 -14.81 -8.35
CA GLU A 9 -3.08 -14.37 -6.98
C GLU A 9 -1.85 -13.47 -6.89
N VAL A 10 -1.98 -12.36 -6.18
CA VAL A 10 -0.86 -11.46 -5.92
C VAL A 10 -0.06 -11.98 -4.73
N LYS A 11 1.24 -12.21 -4.94
CA LYS A 11 2.18 -12.67 -3.92
C LYS A 11 3.36 -11.73 -3.85
N ASP A 12 3.91 -11.56 -2.65
CA ASP A 12 5.13 -10.79 -2.41
C ASP A 12 5.04 -9.33 -2.85
N VAL A 13 3.83 -8.79 -2.89
CA VAL A 13 3.56 -7.37 -3.05
C VAL A 13 2.75 -6.93 -1.85
N TYR A 14 3.23 -5.93 -1.13
CA TYR A 14 2.66 -5.54 0.15
C TYR A 14 2.44 -4.04 0.22
N ILE A 15 1.55 -3.63 1.12
CA ILE A 15 1.40 -2.23 1.51
C ILE A 15 1.82 -2.13 2.98
N ALA A 16 2.62 -1.15 3.28
CA ALA A 16 3.06 -0.89 4.66
C ALA A 16 2.85 0.57 5.01
N VAL A 17 2.54 0.82 6.28
CA VAL A 17 2.47 2.18 6.82
C VAL A 17 3.48 2.26 7.95
N VAL A 18 4.41 3.21 7.84
CA VAL A 18 5.48 3.41 8.80
C VAL A 18 5.39 4.80 9.41
N HIS A 19 5.94 4.94 10.62
CA HIS A 19 5.97 6.22 11.34
C HIS A 19 7.41 6.73 11.27
N GLU A 20 7.64 7.75 10.43
CA GLU A 20 8.97 8.23 10.08
C GLU A 20 9.18 9.66 10.51
N TYR A 21 10.40 9.98 10.96
CA TYR A 21 10.76 11.35 11.30
C TYR A 21 11.00 12.16 10.03
N ASN A 22 10.32 13.32 9.96
CA ASN A 22 10.49 14.29 8.88
C ASN A 22 11.43 15.39 9.36
N GLU A 23 12.66 15.40 8.86
CA GLU A 23 13.68 16.36 9.30
C GLU A 23 13.35 17.80 8.91
N THR A 24 12.65 18.00 7.79
CA THR A 24 12.28 19.33 7.32
C THR A 24 11.31 20.01 8.27
N TYR A 25 10.27 19.30 8.71
CA TYR A 25 9.26 19.85 9.59
C TYR A 25 9.43 19.44 11.04
N LYS A 26 10.41 18.59 11.35
CA LYS A 26 10.74 18.11 12.70
C LYS A 26 9.56 17.46 13.41
N VAL A 27 8.81 16.64 12.66
CA VAL A 27 7.67 15.88 13.15
C VAL A 27 7.75 14.45 12.62
N TYR A 28 6.97 13.56 13.24
CA TYR A 28 6.82 12.20 12.73
C TYR A 28 5.62 12.14 11.82
N ASP A 29 5.81 11.58 10.62
CA ASP A 29 4.77 11.36 9.63
C ASP A 29 4.42 9.89 9.54
N TRP A 30 3.15 9.61 9.21
CA TRP A 30 2.71 8.29 8.83
C TRP A 30 2.78 8.19 7.31
N ASN A 31 3.64 7.33 6.80
CA ASN A 31 3.87 7.19 5.36
C ASN A 31 3.50 5.80 4.87
N ALA A 32 2.73 5.75 3.77
CA ALA A 32 2.36 4.50 3.12
C ALA A 32 3.34 4.19 1.99
N TYR A 33 3.74 2.91 1.91
CA TYR A 33 4.67 2.41 0.91
C TYR A 33 4.09 1.19 0.22
N ILE A 34 4.42 1.03 -1.06
CA ILE A 34 4.24 -0.24 -1.76
C ILE A 34 5.58 -0.95 -1.80
N ILE A 35 5.56 -2.25 -1.54
CA ILE A 35 6.76 -3.08 -1.45
C ILE A 35 6.65 -4.18 -2.50
N ASN A 36 7.63 -4.25 -3.39
CA ASN A 36 7.78 -5.33 -4.35
C ASN A 36 8.88 -6.27 -3.84
N ASP A 37 8.50 -7.32 -3.15
CA ASP A 37 9.44 -8.32 -2.64
C ASP A 37 9.61 -9.50 -3.60
N LYS A 38 9.16 -9.33 -4.85
CA LYS A 38 9.33 -10.32 -5.90
C LYS A 38 10.71 -10.19 -6.54
N SER A 39 11.12 -11.23 -7.25
CA SER A 39 12.36 -11.22 -8.03
C SER A 39 12.17 -10.64 -9.44
N VAL A 40 11.01 -10.09 -9.74
CA VAL A 40 10.69 -9.47 -11.03
C VAL A 40 10.15 -8.06 -10.81
N ALA A 41 10.29 -7.21 -11.82
CA ALA A 41 9.74 -5.86 -11.78
C ALA A 41 8.23 -5.87 -12.00
N LEU A 42 7.56 -4.86 -11.46
CA LEU A 42 6.14 -4.61 -11.73
C LEU A 42 6.03 -3.43 -12.66
N ASP A 43 5.27 -3.59 -13.75
CA ASP A 43 5.09 -2.54 -14.74
C ASP A 43 3.76 -1.84 -14.54
N LEU A 44 3.75 -0.54 -14.79
CA LEU A 44 2.55 0.30 -14.73
C LEU A 44 1.75 0.03 -13.46
N VAL A 45 2.36 0.33 -12.33
CA VAL A 45 1.71 0.19 -11.04
C VAL A 45 0.79 1.37 -10.80
N ILE A 46 -0.47 1.09 -10.54
CA ILE A 46 -1.47 2.11 -10.22
C ILE A 46 -2.04 1.80 -8.86
N ILE A 47 -1.97 2.78 -7.96
CA ILE A 47 -2.49 2.65 -6.61
C ILE A 47 -3.56 3.71 -6.42
N VAL A 48 -4.76 3.27 -6.04
CA VAL A 48 -5.89 4.15 -5.76
C VAL A 48 -6.22 4.02 -4.28
N THR A 49 -6.10 5.11 -3.55
CA THR A 49 -6.31 5.13 -2.10
C THR A 49 -7.62 5.84 -1.75
N LYS A 50 -8.39 5.25 -0.86
CA LYS A 50 -9.62 5.83 -0.34
C LYS A 50 -9.68 5.65 1.17
N GLY A 51 -10.09 6.71 1.87
CA GLY A 51 -10.49 6.61 3.27
C GLY A 51 -12.01 6.65 3.34
N TYR A 52 -12.59 5.84 4.22
CA TYR A 52 -14.04 5.80 4.36
C TYR A 52 -14.47 5.33 5.75
N SER A 53 -15.64 5.79 6.13
CA SER A 53 -16.34 5.35 7.33
C SER A 53 -17.83 5.41 7.05
N GLU A 54 -18.66 5.06 8.02
CA GLU A 54 -20.13 5.17 7.85
C GLU A 54 -20.58 6.60 7.52
N ALA A 55 -19.86 7.60 8.04
CA ALA A 55 -20.23 9.00 7.93
C ALA A 55 -19.38 9.81 6.95
N LYS A 56 -18.21 9.30 6.53
CA LYS A 56 -17.23 10.08 5.77
C LYS A 56 -16.58 9.28 4.66
N LYS A 57 -16.26 9.99 3.58
CA LYS A 57 -15.37 9.51 2.53
C LYS A 57 -14.32 10.59 2.27
N THR A 58 -13.08 10.19 2.12
CA THR A 58 -12.03 11.13 1.71
C THR A 58 -12.02 11.25 0.19
N ALA A 59 -11.31 12.27 -0.30
CA ALA A 59 -10.99 12.34 -1.72
C ALA A 59 -10.16 11.12 -2.11
N THR A 60 -10.35 10.65 -3.34
CA THR A 60 -9.56 9.55 -3.89
C THR A 60 -8.18 10.08 -4.28
N PHE A 61 -7.13 9.39 -3.86
CA PHE A 61 -5.76 9.67 -4.23
C PHE A 61 -5.27 8.61 -5.22
N ARG A 62 -4.55 9.02 -6.25
CA ARG A 62 -3.98 8.10 -7.25
C ARG A 62 -2.47 8.29 -7.35
N LYS A 63 -1.75 7.20 -7.37
CA LYS A 63 -0.31 7.18 -7.60
C LYS A 63 0.02 6.22 -8.73
N LYS A 64 0.78 6.70 -9.71
CA LYS A 64 1.27 5.87 -10.82
C LYS A 64 2.78 5.72 -10.71
N ILE A 65 3.24 4.51 -10.89
CA ILE A 65 4.67 4.19 -10.93
C ILE A 65 4.91 3.41 -12.22
N ASP A 66 5.74 3.94 -13.12
CA ASP A 66 5.95 3.30 -14.41
C ASP A 66 6.57 1.91 -14.27
N VAL A 67 7.60 1.79 -13.45
CA VAL A 67 8.23 0.51 -13.15
C VAL A 67 8.65 0.50 -11.67
N LEU A 68 8.25 -0.53 -10.96
CA LEU A 68 8.73 -0.78 -9.59
C LEU A 68 9.67 -1.98 -9.67
N PRO A 69 11.00 -1.77 -9.61
CA PRO A 69 11.96 -2.86 -9.79
C PRO A 69 11.78 -4.00 -8.78
N ALA A 70 12.35 -5.14 -9.11
CA ALA A 70 12.42 -6.28 -8.19
C ALA A 70 13.09 -5.85 -6.89
N LYS A 71 12.61 -6.39 -5.76
CA LYS A 71 13.20 -6.12 -4.44
C LYS A 71 13.34 -4.62 -4.15
N SER A 72 12.27 -3.87 -4.41
CA SER A 72 12.27 -2.43 -4.19
C SER A 72 10.95 -1.97 -3.59
N PHE A 73 10.92 -0.70 -3.19
CA PHE A 73 9.75 -0.09 -2.59
C PHE A 73 9.61 1.34 -3.07
N ALA A 74 8.42 1.92 -2.92
CA ALA A 74 8.18 3.31 -3.25
C ALA A 74 7.15 3.90 -2.30
N LYS A 75 7.35 5.16 -1.94
CA LYS A 75 6.38 5.88 -1.12
C LYS A 75 5.12 6.17 -1.96
N ILE A 76 3.96 5.91 -1.38
CA ILE A 76 2.68 6.19 -2.01
C ILE A 76 2.22 7.59 -1.61
N GLU A 77 2.03 7.82 -0.31
CA GLU A 77 1.53 9.08 0.22
C GLU A 77 1.77 9.18 1.72
N MET A 78 1.65 10.38 2.24
CA MET A 78 1.62 10.63 3.67
C MET A 78 0.16 10.57 4.12
N LEU A 79 -0.09 9.88 5.24
CA LEU A 79 -1.42 9.78 5.83
C LEU A 79 -1.52 10.77 6.98
N LEU A 80 -2.53 11.65 6.92
CA LEU A 80 -2.81 12.58 8.01
C LEU A 80 -3.43 11.81 9.19
N GLU A 81 -3.20 12.28 10.40
CA GLU A 81 -3.70 11.58 11.59
C GLU A 81 -5.21 11.38 11.59
N ASN A 82 -5.96 12.33 11.05
CA ASN A 82 -7.41 12.22 11.01
C ASN A 82 -7.92 11.08 10.13
N VAL A 83 -7.10 10.56 9.21
CA VAL A 83 -7.51 9.41 8.39
C VAL A 83 -7.18 8.07 9.05
N LEU A 84 -6.37 8.06 10.12
CA LEU A 84 -6.05 6.82 10.83
C LEU A 84 -7.24 6.26 11.62
N SER A 85 -8.20 7.12 11.94
CA SER A 85 -9.41 6.72 12.67
C SER A 85 -10.53 6.21 11.77
N ILE A 86 -10.32 6.18 10.47
CA ILE A 86 -11.27 5.62 9.51
C ILE A 86 -10.62 4.46 8.75
N ASN A 87 -11.39 3.76 7.93
CA ASN A 87 -10.86 2.69 7.10
C ASN A 87 -10.11 3.27 5.92
N ASN A 88 -8.99 2.67 5.57
CA ASN A 88 -8.19 3.09 4.42
C ASN A 88 -7.99 1.89 3.50
N ARG A 89 -8.34 2.05 2.23
CA ARG A 89 -8.22 0.99 1.23
C ARG A 89 -7.26 1.42 0.13
N PHE A 90 -6.32 0.52 -0.16
CA PHE A 90 -5.35 0.70 -1.25
C PHE A 90 -5.66 -0.33 -2.32
N ASN A 91 -6.19 0.12 -3.45
CA ASN A 91 -6.43 -0.75 -4.59
C ASN A 91 -5.21 -0.67 -5.51
N VAL A 92 -4.54 -1.79 -5.69
CA VAL A 92 -3.29 -1.87 -6.44
C VAL A 92 -3.52 -2.70 -7.69
N SER A 93 -3.08 -2.18 -8.83
CA SER A 93 -3.01 -2.94 -10.08
C SER A 93 -1.63 -2.77 -10.69
N PHE A 94 -1.16 -3.80 -11.37
CA PHE A 94 0.12 -3.79 -12.05
C PHE A 94 0.17 -4.88 -13.10
N PHE A 95 1.13 -4.77 -14.00
CA PHE A 95 1.42 -5.83 -14.96
C PHE A 95 2.72 -6.52 -14.59
N GLU A 96 2.70 -7.83 -14.69
CA GLU A 96 3.88 -8.66 -14.60
C GLU A 96 3.85 -9.57 -15.82
N ASP A 97 4.84 -9.45 -16.68
CA ASP A 97 4.94 -10.26 -17.92
C ASP A 97 3.63 -10.23 -18.72
N ASN A 98 3.13 -9.02 -18.99
CA ASN A 98 1.90 -8.77 -19.75
C ASN A 98 0.61 -9.32 -19.11
N THR A 99 0.67 -9.78 -17.88
CA THR A 99 -0.51 -10.23 -17.14
C THR A 99 -0.90 -9.18 -16.13
N LEU A 100 -2.17 -8.80 -16.11
CA LEU A 100 -2.70 -7.84 -15.16
C LEU A 100 -2.97 -8.53 -13.82
N PHE A 101 -2.47 -7.91 -12.75
CA PHE A 101 -2.72 -8.32 -11.36
C PHE A 101 -3.43 -7.18 -10.64
N GLU A 102 -4.37 -7.52 -9.79
CA GLU A 102 -5.09 -6.55 -8.98
C GLU A 102 -5.27 -7.09 -7.56
N LYS A 103 -5.13 -6.21 -6.58
CA LYS A 103 -5.37 -6.56 -5.18
C LYS A 103 -5.78 -5.33 -4.39
N SER A 104 -6.71 -5.53 -3.46
CA SER A 104 -7.13 -4.52 -2.52
C SER A 104 -6.53 -4.84 -1.15
N PHE A 105 -5.92 -3.83 -0.53
CA PHE A 105 -5.35 -3.92 0.81
C PHE A 105 -6.14 -2.98 1.72
N GLU A 106 -6.59 -3.47 2.85
CA GLU A 106 -7.39 -2.66 3.74
C GLU A 106 -6.76 -2.53 5.12
N PHE A 107 -6.65 -1.29 5.57
CA PHE A 107 -6.30 -0.96 6.94
C PHE A 107 -7.57 -0.45 7.61
N ARG A 108 -8.14 -1.27 8.47
CA ARG A 108 -9.36 -0.89 9.18
C ARG A 108 -9.09 0.26 10.14
N LYS A 109 -10.14 1.01 10.47
CA LYS A 109 -10.04 2.14 11.40
C LYS A 109 -9.31 1.75 12.67
N ASN A 110 -8.43 2.63 13.13
CA ASN A 110 -7.67 2.48 14.36
C ASN A 110 -6.70 1.29 14.40
N THR A 111 -6.35 0.69 13.25
CA THR A 111 -5.38 -0.41 13.22
C THR A 111 -3.98 0.05 12.82
N ILE A 112 -3.83 1.30 12.41
CA ILE A 112 -2.50 1.87 12.12
C ILE A 112 -1.97 2.48 13.42
N ASN A 113 -1.29 1.66 14.20
CA ASN A 113 -0.73 2.08 15.48
C ASN A 113 0.44 1.17 15.87
N GLU A 114 1.25 1.63 16.81
CA GLU A 114 2.48 0.94 17.22
C GLU A 114 2.28 -0.45 17.81
N LYS A 115 1.10 -0.74 18.32
CA LYS A 115 0.82 -2.04 18.95
C LYS A 115 0.88 -3.21 17.97
N VAL A 116 0.70 -2.93 16.69
CA VAL A 116 0.72 -3.97 15.64
C VAL A 116 1.92 -3.82 14.71
N PHE A 117 2.92 -3.08 15.13
CA PHE A 117 4.15 -2.92 14.34
C PHE A 117 4.86 -4.26 14.19
N GLN A 118 5.36 -4.48 12.98
CA GLN A 118 6.21 -5.61 12.67
C GLN A 118 7.30 -5.15 11.71
N LYS A 119 8.32 -5.95 11.52
CA LYS A 119 9.40 -5.63 10.61
C LYS A 119 8.87 -5.60 9.18
N ILE A 120 9.14 -4.50 8.48
CA ILE A 120 8.69 -4.33 7.10
C ILE A 120 9.79 -4.83 6.16
N PRO A 121 9.47 -5.75 5.23
CA PRO A 121 10.46 -6.20 4.24
C PRO A 121 11.04 -5.03 3.46
N LEU A 122 12.33 -5.05 3.21
CA LEU A 122 13.09 -4.10 2.40
C LEU A 122 13.24 -2.69 2.99
N LEU A 123 12.28 -2.22 3.81
CA LEU A 123 12.34 -0.87 4.39
C LEU A 123 13.28 -0.75 5.58
N ASN A 124 13.64 -1.88 6.19
CA ASN A 124 14.47 -1.90 7.38
C ASN A 124 13.91 -1.05 8.54
N GLN A 125 12.60 -1.03 8.68
CA GLN A 125 11.88 -0.31 9.74
C GLN A 125 10.70 -1.15 10.22
N MET A 126 10.16 -0.74 11.36
CA MET A 126 8.93 -1.33 11.89
C MET A 126 7.72 -0.54 11.40
N GLY A 127 6.62 -1.22 11.19
CA GLY A 127 5.40 -0.58 10.74
C GLY A 127 4.22 -1.54 10.72
N VAL A 128 3.12 -1.09 10.13
CA VAL A 128 1.91 -1.91 9.95
C VAL A 128 1.93 -2.46 8.52
N LEU A 129 1.88 -3.77 8.40
CA LEU A 129 1.98 -4.46 7.11
C LEU A 129 0.67 -5.11 6.71
N ARG A 130 0.32 -5.02 5.42
CA ARG A 130 -0.76 -5.81 4.83
C ARG A 130 -0.21 -6.59 3.65
N THR A 131 -0.43 -7.87 3.68
CA THR A 131 0.00 -8.81 2.65
C THR A 131 -1.18 -9.32 1.86
#